data_e3561939983cb08d92a8b25110a57eec
#
_entry.id   e3561939983cb08d92a8b25110a57eec
#
_cell.length_a   1.000
_cell.length_b   1.000
_cell.length_c   1.000
_cell.angle_alpha   90.00
_cell.angle_beta   90.00
_cell.angle_gamma   90.00
#
_symmetry.space_group_name_H-M   'P 1'
#
loop_
_entity.id
_entity.type
_entity.pdbx_description
1 polymer ?
#
loop_
_entity_poly.entity_id
_entity_poly.type
_entity_poly.pdbx_seq_one_letter_code
_entity_poly.pdbx_strand_id
1 'polypeptide(L)'
;MRIVGGRLRGRALAVPKSQAIRPTAERLREALFNVLVHGHGDPVAGARVLDLFAGTGALGLEALSRGADFALFIDDAAEARALLRENVAALGLGGVSRIFRRDATRLDAGRLGAGRFGPAHALAPFSLVFLDPPYGRGLAAKALASARAGGWLAPGALMVVEEAAKAAFVAPAGFDELERRGYDDTELLILRHMGEA
;
A
#
# COMPACT_ATOMS: atom_id res chain seq x y z
N MET A 1 13.78 4.93 10.62
CA MET A 1 12.66 3.98 10.41
C MET A 1 13.22 2.60 10.12
N ARG A 2 12.53 1.53 10.50
CA ARG A 2 12.98 0.14 10.25
C ARG A 2 11.79 -0.78 9.97
N ILE A 3 12.06 -1.95 9.37
CA ILE A 3 11.11 -3.05 9.26
C ILE A 3 10.81 -3.60 10.66
N VAL A 4 9.53 -3.77 11.01
CA VAL A 4 9.12 -4.16 12.37
C VAL A 4 8.79 -5.65 12.52
N GLY A 5 8.50 -6.36 11.42
CA GLY A 5 8.17 -7.79 11.44
C GLY A 5 8.70 -8.57 10.24
N GLY A 6 8.46 -9.89 10.26
CA GLY A 6 8.85 -10.80 9.18
C GLY A 6 10.35 -11.07 9.07
N ARG A 7 10.76 -11.64 7.93
CA ARG A 7 12.15 -12.11 7.67
C ARG A 7 13.21 -11.00 7.64
N LEU A 8 12.80 -9.75 7.44
CA LEU A 8 13.69 -8.59 7.37
C LEU A 8 13.58 -7.69 8.62
N ARG A 9 12.98 -8.17 9.70
CA ARG A 9 12.82 -7.42 10.95
C ARG A 9 14.13 -6.77 11.39
N GLY A 10 14.05 -5.51 11.81
CA GLY A 10 15.19 -4.71 12.29
C GLY A 10 16.00 -4.04 11.20
N ARG A 11 15.83 -4.36 9.90
CA ARG A 11 16.53 -3.72 8.79
C ARG A 11 16.10 -2.25 8.69
N ALA A 12 17.09 -1.36 8.58
CA ALA A 12 16.87 0.08 8.46
C ALA A 12 16.28 0.44 7.09
N LEU A 13 15.41 1.46 7.07
CA LEU A 13 14.89 2.10 5.86
C LEU A 13 15.43 3.53 5.78
N ALA A 14 15.88 3.92 4.59
CA ALA A 14 16.17 5.30 4.27
C ALA A 14 14.87 6.13 4.32
N VAL A 15 14.95 7.31 4.91
CA VAL A 15 13.83 8.23 5.09
C VAL A 15 14.28 9.65 4.74
N PRO A 16 13.38 10.57 4.40
CA PRO A 16 13.73 11.97 4.21
C PRO A 16 14.37 12.55 5.47
N LYS A 17 15.38 13.41 5.31
CA LYS A 17 16.09 14.03 6.45
C LYS A 17 15.14 14.79 7.40
N SER A 18 14.04 15.34 6.87
CA SER A 18 13.00 16.03 7.63
C SER A 18 12.07 15.12 8.45
N GLN A 19 12.12 13.80 8.21
CA GLN A 19 11.27 12.79 8.86
C GLN A 19 12.08 11.81 9.73
N ALA A 20 13.23 12.25 10.22
CA ALA A 20 14.05 11.43 11.11
C ALA A 20 13.22 10.95 12.31
N ILE A 21 13.04 9.64 12.36
CA ILE A 21 12.51 8.83 13.46
C ILE A 21 11.19 9.35 14.06
N ARG A 22 10.06 8.83 13.54
CA ARG A 22 8.79 8.84 14.28
C ARG A 22 8.55 7.44 14.88
N PRO A 23 8.84 7.23 16.18
CA PRO A 23 8.53 5.94 16.84
C PRO A 23 7.05 5.56 16.72
N THR A 24 6.17 6.56 16.64
CA THR A 24 4.72 6.40 16.42
C THR A 24 4.42 5.68 15.10
N ALA A 25 5.10 6.04 14.01
CA ALA A 25 4.88 5.40 12.71
C ALA A 25 5.29 3.91 12.69
N GLU A 26 6.34 3.51 13.43
CA GLU A 26 6.72 2.10 13.58
C GLU A 26 5.68 1.32 14.38
N ARG A 27 5.18 1.89 15.48
CA ARG A 27 4.14 1.29 16.33
C ARG A 27 2.82 1.16 15.58
N LEU A 28 2.42 2.20 14.84
CA LEU A 28 1.20 2.17 14.04
C LEU A 28 1.26 1.08 12.97
N ARG A 29 2.41 0.97 12.28
CA ARG A 29 2.62 -0.09 11.29
C ARG A 29 2.59 -1.49 11.94
N GLU A 30 3.22 -1.66 13.09
CA GLU A 30 3.16 -2.93 13.84
C GLU A 30 1.71 -3.27 14.23
N ALA A 31 0.96 -2.33 14.77
CA ALA A 31 -0.44 -2.50 15.13
C ALA A 31 -1.30 -2.86 13.92
N LEU A 32 -1.12 -2.16 12.79
CA LEU A 32 -1.81 -2.44 11.53
C LEU A 32 -1.60 -3.90 11.09
N PHE A 33 -0.35 -4.33 10.98
CA PHE A 33 -0.07 -5.70 10.53
C PHE A 33 -0.55 -6.75 11.52
N ASN A 34 -0.56 -6.47 12.82
CA ASN A 34 -1.16 -7.37 13.81
C ASN A 34 -2.68 -7.48 13.62
N VAL A 35 -3.36 -6.38 13.30
CA VAL A 35 -4.80 -6.38 12.96
C VAL A 35 -5.06 -7.22 11.72
N LEU A 36 -4.27 -7.04 10.64
CA LEU A 36 -4.42 -7.82 9.41
C LEU A 36 -4.23 -9.32 9.68
N VAL A 37 -3.19 -9.71 10.39
CA VAL A 37 -2.88 -11.12 10.65
C VAL A 37 -3.91 -11.78 11.56
N HIS A 38 -4.30 -11.14 12.66
CA HIS A 38 -5.15 -11.75 13.66
C HIS A 38 -6.65 -11.47 13.49
N GLY A 39 -7.00 -10.33 12.86
CA GLY A 39 -8.39 -9.92 12.67
C GLY A 39 -8.97 -10.27 11.30
N HIS A 40 -8.13 -10.40 10.27
CA HIS A 40 -8.57 -10.56 8.88
C HIS A 40 -7.99 -11.80 8.19
N GLY A 41 -7.54 -12.83 8.95
CA GLY A 41 -7.11 -14.11 8.42
C GLY A 41 -5.80 -14.08 7.64
N ASP A 42 -4.88 -13.19 8.02
CA ASP A 42 -3.57 -13.00 7.40
C ASP A 42 -3.62 -12.78 5.87
N PRO A 43 -4.18 -11.67 5.42
CA PRO A 43 -4.23 -11.35 3.98
C PRO A 43 -2.86 -10.95 3.42
N VAL A 44 -1.79 -10.99 4.23
CA VAL A 44 -0.43 -10.57 3.85
C VAL A 44 0.33 -11.73 3.22
N ALA A 45 0.23 -12.93 3.80
CA ALA A 45 0.95 -14.10 3.30
C ALA A 45 0.49 -14.46 1.87
N GLY A 46 1.44 -14.53 0.93
CA GLY A 46 1.16 -14.79 -0.49
C GLY A 46 0.48 -13.64 -1.24
N ALA A 47 0.29 -12.49 -0.60
CA ALA A 47 -0.40 -11.35 -1.22
C ALA A 47 0.36 -10.76 -2.41
N ARG A 48 -0.41 -10.28 -3.38
CA ARG A 48 0.04 -9.28 -4.35
C ARG A 48 -0.36 -7.91 -3.84
N VAL A 49 0.63 -7.13 -3.46
CA VAL A 49 0.47 -5.85 -2.78
C VAL A 49 0.55 -4.69 -3.76
N LEU A 50 -0.39 -3.75 -3.66
CA LEU A 50 -0.34 -2.45 -4.31
C LEU A 50 -0.19 -1.37 -3.23
N ASP A 51 0.92 -0.65 -3.26
CA ASP A 51 1.23 0.43 -2.31
C ASP A 51 1.09 1.77 -3.05
N LEU A 52 -0.01 2.47 -2.78
CA LEU A 52 -0.38 3.74 -3.40
C LEU A 52 0.04 4.90 -2.49
N PHE A 53 0.66 5.92 -3.06
CA PHE A 53 1.35 6.98 -2.33
C PHE A 53 2.51 6.41 -1.50
N ALA A 54 3.29 5.53 -2.12
CA ALA A 54 4.19 4.62 -1.42
C ALA A 54 5.29 5.31 -0.59
N GLY A 55 5.66 6.54 -0.90
CA GLY A 55 6.67 7.28 -0.16
C GLY A 55 8.00 6.52 -0.10
N THR A 56 8.43 6.16 1.10
CA THR A 56 9.63 5.34 1.35
C THR A 56 9.41 3.85 1.08
N GLY A 57 8.16 3.43 0.81
CA GLY A 57 7.75 2.05 0.63
C GLY A 57 7.54 1.27 1.94
N ALA A 58 7.41 1.95 3.06
CA ALA A 58 7.42 1.29 4.37
C ALA A 58 6.33 0.22 4.54
N LEU A 59 5.12 0.43 4.00
CA LEU A 59 4.02 -0.52 4.10
C LEU A 59 4.23 -1.73 3.18
N GLY A 60 4.50 -1.51 1.90
CA GLY A 60 4.72 -2.60 0.97
C GLY A 60 5.99 -3.42 1.27
N LEU A 61 7.06 -2.78 1.74
CA LEU A 61 8.30 -3.46 2.16
C LEU A 61 8.07 -4.29 3.44
N GLU A 62 7.28 -3.80 4.37
CA GLU A 62 6.85 -4.57 5.54
C GLU A 62 6.04 -5.79 5.13
N ALA A 63 5.10 -5.64 4.18
CA ALA A 63 4.31 -6.75 3.65
C ALA A 63 5.21 -7.82 2.99
N LEU A 64 6.18 -7.41 2.16
CA LEU A 64 7.16 -8.34 1.58
C LEU A 64 8.02 -9.04 2.64
N SER A 65 8.35 -8.35 3.72
CA SER A 65 9.05 -8.95 4.86
C SER A 65 8.22 -10.03 5.55
N ARG A 66 6.90 -9.87 5.58
CA ARG A 66 5.93 -10.76 6.24
C ARG A 66 5.37 -11.84 5.33
N GLY A 67 5.87 -11.98 4.09
CA GLY A 67 5.53 -13.10 3.22
C GLY A 67 4.60 -12.76 2.06
N ALA A 68 4.39 -11.48 1.73
CA ALA A 68 3.77 -11.13 0.45
C ALA A 68 4.67 -11.57 -0.71
N ASP A 69 4.05 -12.04 -1.80
CA ASP A 69 4.77 -12.56 -2.96
C ASP A 69 5.32 -11.46 -3.86
N PHE A 70 4.61 -10.34 -3.92
CA PHE A 70 4.96 -9.24 -4.82
C PHE A 70 4.43 -7.91 -4.32
N ALA A 71 5.17 -6.82 -4.54
CA ALA A 71 4.70 -5.47 -4.29
C ALA A 71 4.91 -4.55 -5.50
N LEU A 72 3.86 -3.84 -5.88
CA LEU A 72 3.92 -2.71 -6.80
C LEU A 72 3.77 -1.42 -6.00
N PHE A 73 4.77 -0.57 -6.12
CA PHE A 73 4.79 0.76 -5.49
C PHE A 73 4.45 1.83 -6.52
N ILE A 74 3.52 2.70 -6.18
CA ILE A 74 3.13 3.84 -7.01
C ILE A 74 3.34 5.14 -6.23
N ASP A 75 4.14 6.03 -6.82
CA ASP A 75 4.37 7.38 -6.30
C ASP A 75 4.74 8.30 -7.45
N ASP A 76 4.28 9.54 -7.45
CA ASP A 76 4.60 10.55 -8.46
C ASP A 76 5.78 11.45 -8.09
N ALA A 77 6.14 11.52 -6.79
CA ALA A 77 7.26 12.30 -6.29
C ALA A 77 8.62 11.64 -6.61
N ALA A 78 9.53 12.38 -7.21
CA ALA A 78 10.84 11.86 -7.61
C ALA A 78 11.70 11.47 -6.41
N GLU A 79 11.66 12.27 -5.33
CA GLU A 79 12.41 12.03 -4.10
C GLU A 79 11.92 10.75 -3.41
N ALA A 80 10.61 10.57 -3.26
CA ALA A 80 10.01 9.36 -2.70
C ALA A 80 10.48 8.11 -3.43
N ARG A 81 10.41 8.13 -4.77
CA ARG A 81 10.88 6.99 -5.58
C ARG A 81 12.39 6.76 -5.52
N ALA A 82 13.20 7.77 -5.27
CA ALA A 82 14.65 7.60 -5.07
C ALA A 82 14.92 6.84 -3.76
N LEU A 83 14.31 7.28 -2.66
CA LEU A 83 14.39 6.60 -1.36
C LEU A 83 13.85 5.16 -1.43
N LEU A 84 12.73 4.98 -2.10
CA LEU A 84 12.14 3.66 -2.28
C LEU A 84 13.06 2.70 -3.06
N ARG A 85 13.74 3.16 -4.12
CA ARG A 85 14.73 2.34 -4.85
C ARG A 85 15.92 1.98 -3.96
N GLU A 86 16.41 2.91 -3.16
CA GLU A 86 17.46 2.66 -2.18
C GLU A 86 17.02 1.59 -1.18
N ASN A 87 15.82 1.70 -0.63
CA ASN A 87 15.26 0.72 0.31
C ASN A 87 15.09 -0.67 -0.32
N VAL A 88 14.53 -0.75 -1.52
CA VAL A 88 14.37 -2.01 -2.27
C VAL A 88 15.72 -2.68 -2.52
N ALA A 89 16.72 -1.90 -2.93
CA ALA A 89 18.07 -2.41 -3.17
C ALA A 89 18.76 -2.88 -1.88
N ALA A 90 18.70 -2.07 -0.81
CA ALA A 90 19.28 -2.40 0.50
C ALA A 90 18.69 -3.66 1.13
N LEU A 91 17.40 -3.93 0.85
CA LEU A 91 16.70 -5.12 1.34
C LEU A 91 16.78 -6.33 0.39
N GLY A 92 17.35 -6.18 -0.81
CA GLY A 92 17.43 -7.26 -1.80
C GLY A 92 16.11 -7.67 -2.41
N LEU A 93 15.12 -6.75 -2.50
CA LEU A 93 13.75 -7.03 -2.91
C LEU A 93 13.44 -6.73 -4.39
N GLY A 94 14.46 -6.42 -5.21
CA GLY A 94 14.27 -6.05 -6.63
C GLY A 94 13.59 -7.11 -7.48
N GLY A 95 13.73 -8.40 -7.15
CA GLY A 95 13.11 -9.51 -7.87
C GLY A 95 11.60 -9.63 -7.66
N VAL A 96 11.10 -9.18 -6.49
CA VAL A 96 9.70 -9.30 -6.05
C VAL A 96 8.99 -7.95 -5.94
N SER A 97 9.55 -6.91 -6.53
CA SER A 97 8.96 -5.57 -6.48
C SER A 97 9.09 -4.81 -7.79
N ARG A 98 8.20 -3.83 -7.98
CA ARG A 98 8.28 -2.84 -9.09
C ARG A 98 7.90 -1.47 -8.54
N ILE A 99 8.47 -0.43 -9.16
CA ILE A 99 8.22 0.98 -8.79
C ILE A 99 7.75 1.72 -10.04
N PHE A 100 6.54 2.25 -9.99
CA PHE A 100 5.97 3.01 -11.10
C PHE A 100 5.83 4.48 -10.72
N ARG A 101 6.21 5.36 -11.67
CA ARG A 101 5.86 6.78 -11.60
C ARG A 101 4.45 6.96 -12.13
N ARG A 102 3.48 7.18 -11.23
CA ARG A 102 2.08 7.48 -11.58
C ARG A 102 1.42 8.30 -10.48
N ASP A 103 0.42 9.06 -10.89
CA ASP A 103 -0.58 9.61 -10.00
C ASP A 103 -1.54 8.47 -9.59
N ALA A 104 -1.60 8.16 -8.29
CA ALA A 104 -2.45 7.09 -7.76
C ALA A 104 -3.95 7.36 -7.98
N THR A 105 -4.35 8.62 -8.21
CA THR A 105 -5.73 8.99 -8.51
C THR A 105 -6.11 8.82 -9.97
N ARG A 106 -5.15 8.40 -10.84
CA ARG A 106 -5.31 8.24 -12.30
C ARG A 106 -4.65 6.96 -12.79
N LEU A 107 -5.16 5.83 -12.31
CA LEU A 107 -4.71 4.51 -12.72
C LEU A 107 -5.54 4.08 -13.94
N ASP A 108 -4.96 4.22 -15.13
CA ASP A 108 -5.65 3.91 -16.40
C ASP A 108 -6.01 2.42 -16.50
N ALA A 109 -7.18 2.15 -17.07
CA ALA A 109 -7.59 0.81 -17.48
C ALA A 109 -6.61 0.23 -18.55
N GLY A 110 -6.32 -1.06 -18.47
CA GLY A 110 -5.64 -1.80 -19.53
C GLY A 110 -4.10 -1.74 -19.52
N ARG A 111 -3.44 -1.07 -18.58
CA ARG A 111 -1.97 -1.07 -18.49
C ARG A 111 -1.36 -2.09 -17.54
N LEU A 112 -2.19 -2.90 -16.87
CA LEU A 112 -1.71 -4.07 -16.13
C LEU A 112 -1.16 -5.17 -17.06
N GLY A 113 -1.65 -5.25 -18.32
CA GLY A 113 -1.34 -6.34 -19.23
C GLY A 113 -0.59 -6.02 -20.53
N ALA A 114 -0.51 -4.78 -20.98
CA ALA A 114 -0.17 -4.50 -22.39
C ALA A 114 1.10 -3.67 -22.64
N GLY A 115 1.86 -3.27 -21.62
CA GLY A 115 2.99 -2.37 -21.85
C GLY A 115 4.33 -2.91 -21.38
N ARG A 116 5.36 -2.68 -22.13
CA ARG A 116 6.83 -2.78 -21.89
C ARG A 116 7.41 -4.06 -21.24
N PHE A 117 6.60 -4.96 -20.67
CA PHE A 117 7.09 -6.10 -19.90
C PHE A 117 6.72 -7.47 -20.51
N GLY A 118 6.05 -7.48 -21.68
CA GLY A 118 5.65 -8.73 -22.36
C GLY A 118 4.49 -9.49 -21.69
N PRO A 119 3.89 -10.47 -22.40
CA PRO A 119 2.71 -11.22 -21.90
C PRO A 119 2.98 -12.05 -20.65
N ALA A 120 4.23 -12.36 -20.33
CA ALA A 120 4.59 -13.11 -19.12
C ALA A 120 4.58 -12.26 -17.84
N HIS A 121 4.40 -10.95 -17.95
CA HIS A 121 4.40 -10.00 -16.84
C HIS A 121 3.11 -9.18 -16.78
N ALA A 122 2.02 -9.69 -17.34
CA ALA A 122 0.69 -9.15 -17.04
C ALA A 122 0.55 -9.10 -15.52
N LEU A 123 0.43 -7.88 -14.97
CA LEU A 123 0.26 -7.72 -13.54
C LEU A 123 -1.13 -8.26 -13.21
N ALA A 124 -1.21 -9.44 -12.60
CA ALA A 124 -2.46 -9.94 -12.06
C ALA A 124 -3.02 -8.94 -11.04
N PRO A 125 -4.34 -8.88 -10.84
CA PRO A 125 -4.95 -7.99 -9.86
C PRO A 125 -4.36 -8.14 -8.46
N PHE A 126 -4.42 -7.08 -7.67
CA PHE A 126 -3.84 -7.00 -6.33
C PHE A 126 -4.87 -7.41 -5.28
N SER A 127 -4.43 -8.23 -4.31
CA SER A 127 -5.28 -8.72 -3.22
C SER A 127 -5.20 -7.90 -1.95
N LEU A 128 -4.12 -7.12 -1.78
CA LEU A 128 -3.92 -6.23 -0.64
C LEU A 128 -3.42 -4.87 -1.13
N VAL A 129 -4.08 -3.80 -0.71
CA VAL A 129 -3.76 -2.43 -1.14
C VAL A 129 -3.54 -1.53 0.06
N PHE A 130 -2.45 -0.80 0.07
CA PHE A 130 -2.18 0.25 1.04
C PHE A 130 -2.36 1.63 0.41
N LEU A 131 -2.96 2.55 1.18
CA LEU A 131 -3.17 3.95 0.80
C LEU A 131 -2.82 4.83 2.01
N ASP A 132 -1.73 5.59 1.89
CA ASP A 132 -1.30 6.62 2.86
C ASP A 132 -1.09 7.96 2.13
N PRO A 133 -2.19 8.59 1.63
CA PRO A 133 -2.10 9.84 0.88
C PRO A 133 -1.83 11.04 1.80
N PRO A 134 -1.40 12.18 1.25
CA PRO A 134 -1.45 13.45 1.97
C PRO A 134 -2.87 13.75 2.45
N TYR A 135 -3.05 13.89 3.76
CA TYR A 135 -4.35 13.98 4.44
C TYR A 135 -5.24 15.14 4.00
N GLY A 136 -6.55 14.94 4.15
CA GLY A 136 -7.57 15.99 4.00
C GLY A 136 -7.80 16.48 2.57
N ARG A 137 -7.32 15.76 1.55
CA ARG A 137 -7.46 16.13 0.13
C ARG A 137 -8.43 15.24 -0.66
N GLY A 138 -9.05 14.27 0.00
CA GLY A 138 -9.93 13.30 -0.63
C GLY A 138 -9.22 12.40 -1.67
N LEU A 139 -7.89 12.24 -1.54
CA LEU A 139 -7.08 11.49 -2.49
C LEU A 139 -7.31 9.98 -2.36
N ALA A 140 -7.53 9.48 -1.14
CA ALA A 140 -7.79 8.07 -0.90
C ALA A 140 -9.02 7.59 -1.68
N ALA A 141 -10.16 8.29 -1.57
CA ALA A 141 -11.38 7.93 -2.29
C ALA A 141 -11.20 7.95 -3.82
N LYS A 142 -10.49 8.96 -4.34
CA LYS A 142 -10.16 9.05 -5.77
C LYS A 142 -9.26 7.90 -6.23
N ALA A 143 -8.26 7.55 -5.44
CA ALA A 143 -7.33 6.46 -5.77
C ALA A 143 -8.04 5.10 -5.76
N LEU A 144 -8.92 4.84 -4.77
CA LEU A 144 -9.76 3.65 -4.72
C LEU A 144 -10.67 3.53 -5.95
N ALA A 145 -11.38 4.60 -6.28
CA ALA A 145 -12.24 4.64 -7.46
C ALA A 145 -11.45 4.39 -8.75
N SER A 146 -10.26 4.99 -8.87
CA SER A 146 -9.36 4.82 -10.02
C SER A 146 -8.80 3.39 -10.11
N ALA A 147 -8.38 2.79 -9.00
CA ALA A 147 -7.89 1.42 -8.95
C ALA A 147 -8.98 0.41 -9.34
N ARG A 148 -10.23 0.62 -8.86
CA ARG A 148 -11.39 -0.20 -9.23
C ARG A 148 -11.69 -0.07 -10.72
N ALA A 149 -11.87 1.15 -11.22
CA ALA A 149 -12.20 1.40 -12.64
C ALA A 149 -11.10 0.90 -13.60
N GLY A 150 -9.85 0.91 -13.16
CA GLY A 150 -8.71 0.42 -13.91
C GLY A 150 -8.52 -1.10 -13.89
N GLY A 151 -9.34 -1.86 -13.16
CA GLY A 151 -9.22 -3.31 -13.03
C GLY A 151 -7.99 -3.76 -12.22
N TRP A 152 -7.51 -2.94 -11.29
CA TRP A 152 -6.30 -3.23 -10.51
C TRP A 152 -6.56 -4.14 -9.30
N LEU A 153 -7.82 -4.27 -8.90
CA LEU A 153 -8.20 -4.94 -7.66
C LEU A 153 -8.74 -6.35 -7.92
N ALA A 154 -8.27 -7.31 -7.17
CA ALA A 154 -8.85 -8.64 -7.15
C ALA A 154 -10.25 -8.60 -6.51
N PRO A 155 -11.18 -9.49 -6.89
CA PRO A 155 -12.42 -9.67 -6.14
C PRO A 155 -12.11 -9.99 -4.68
N GLY A 156 -12.77 -9.31 -3.74
CA GLY A 156 -12.55 -9.48 -2.31
C GLY A 156 -11.23 -8.90 -1.77
N ALA A 157 -10.47 -8.16 -2.60
CA ALA A 157 -9.24 -7.49 -2.15
C ALA A 157 -9.47 -6.63 -0.91
N LEU A 158 -8.51 -6.61 0.00
CA LEU A 158 -8.52 -5.74 1.16
C LEU A 158 -7.72 -4.46 0.89
N MET A 159 -8.29 -3.33 1.28
CA MET A 159 -7.65 -2.03 1.26
C MET A 159 -7.44 -1.54 2.69
N VAL A 160 -6.24 -1.05 2.95
CA VAL A 160 -5.91 -0.34 4.17
C VAL A 160 -5.72 1.13 3.81
N VAL A 161 -6.57 1.98 4.38
CA VAL A 161 -6.52 3.43 4.18
C VAL A 161 -6.07 4.08 5.48
N GLU A 162 -5.01 4.87 5.41
CA GLU A 162 -4.61 5.79 6.46
C GLU A 162 -5.08 7.21 6.09
N GLU A 163 -5.83 7.86 6.95
CA GLU A 163 -6.33 9.22 6.73
C GLU A 163 -6.40 9.97 8.06
N ALA A 164 -6.38 11.29 8.03
CA ALA A 164 -6.59 12.09 9.23
C ALA A 164 -8.01 11.86 9.80
N ALA A 165 -8.12 11.70 11.11
CA ALA A 165 -9.42 11.50 11.77
C ALA A 165 -10.44 12.62 11.43
N LYS A 166 -9.96 13.84 11.23
CA LYS A 166 -10.79 15.01 10.86
C LYS A 166 -11.25 15.02 9.40
N ALA A 167 -10.69 14.17 8.55
CA ALA A 167 -11.05 14.13 7.13
C ALA A 167 -12.42 13.52 6.88
N ALA A 168 -13.03 12.86 7.87
CA ALA A 168 -14.34 12.20 7.79
C ALA A 168 -14.44 11.31 6.52
N PHE A 169 -13.42 10.47 6.30
CA PHE A 169 -13.37 9.62 5.11
C PHE A 169 -14.61 8.72 5.00
N VAL A 170 -15.17 8.68 3.80
CA VAL A 170 -16.26 7.78 3.43
C VAL A 170 -15.80 6.88 2.29
N ALA A 171 -16.00 5.58 2.44
CA ALA A 171 -15.67 4.61 1.41
C ALA A 171 -16.48 4.87 0.13
N PRO A 172 -15.86 4.91 -1.05
CA PRO A 172 -16.59 5.09 -2.30
C PRO A 172 -17.41 3.83 -2.64
N ALA A 173 -18.35 3.96 -3.57
CA ALA A 173 -19.16 2.84 -4.05
C ALA A 173 -18.29 1.66 -4.53
N GLY A 174 -18.69 0.44 -4.15
CA GLY A 174 -17.98 -0.80 -4.45
C GLY A 174 -16.95 -1.21 -3.41
N PHE A 175 -16.93 -0.54 -2.28
CA PHE A 175 -16.10 -0.90 -1.13
C PHE A 175 -16.93 -0.94 0.14
N ASP A 176 -16.84 -2.04 0.90
CA ASP A 176 -17.42 -2.19 2.22
C ASP A 176 -16.38 -1.83 3.29
N GLU A 177 -16.76 -1.01 4.26
CA GLU A 177 -15.96 -0.76 5.44
C GLU A 177 -16.11 -1.92 6.42
N LEU A 178 -15.02 -2.67 6.65
CA LEU A 178 -15.00 -3.78 7.58
C LEU A 178 -14.61 -3.34 8.99
N GLU A 179 -13.70 -2.37 9.08
CA GLU A 179 -13.16 -1.94 10.36
C GLU A 179 -12.63 -0.51 10.26
N ARG A 180 -12.78 0.26 11.35
CA ARG A 180 -12.21 1.60 11.54
C ARG A 180 -11.59 1.69 12.92
N ARG A 181 -10.34 2.15 12.99
CA ARG A 181 -9.60 2.36 14.25
C ARG A 181 -8.98 3.75 14.30
N GLY A 182 -9.26 4.48 15.36
CA GLY A 182 -8.61 5.77 15.64
C GLY A 182 -7.25 5.57 16.33
N TYR A 183 -6.26 6.35 15.90
CA TYR A 183 -4.94 6.44 16.53
C TYR A 183 -4.54 7.92 16.57
N ASP A 184 -4.67 8.54 17.73
CA ASP A 184 -4.40 9.98 17.92
C ASP A 184 -5.14 10.84 16.87
N ASP A 185 -4.41 11.43 15.93
CA ASP A 185 -4.94 12.29 14.86
C ASP A 185 -5.24 11.53 13.55
N THR A 186 -5.03 10.20 13.53
CA THR A 186 -5.12 9.37 12.33
C THR A 186 -6.17 8.27 12.50
N GLU A 187 -6.84 7.91 11.44
CA GLU A 187 -7.69 6.74 11.35
C GLU A 187 -7.11 5.72 10.38
N LEU A 188 -7.14 4.45 10.76
CA LEU A 188 -6.93 3.31 9.87
C LEU A 188 -8.26 2.68 9.54
N LEU A 189 -8.55 2.54 8.26
CA LEU A 189 -9.75 1.88 7.77
C LEU A 189 -9.35 0.62 6.99
N ILE A 190 -10.07 -0.46 7.22
CA ILE A 190 -9.95 -1.69 6.45
C ILE A 190 -11.23 -1.82 5.63
N LEU A 191 -11.08 -1.81 4.32
CA LEU A 191 -12.17 -1.92 3.36
C LEU A 191 -12.03 -3.21 2.56
N ARG A 192 -13.15 -3.72 2.02
CA ARG A 192 -13.18 -4.83 1.08
C ARG A 192 -13.74 -4.38 -0.25
N HIS A 193 -13.06 -4.74 -1.35
CA HIS A 193 -13.59 -4.59 -2.69
C HIS A 193 -14.69 -5.62 -2.96
N MET A 194 -15.89 -5.15 -3.31
CA MET A 194 -17.06 -5.99 -3.49
C MET A 194 -17.08 -6.81 -4.79
N GLY A 195 -16.08 -6.58 -5.66
CA GLY A 195 -16.11 -7.14 -7.00
C GLY A 195 -17.09 -6.41 -7.93
N GLU A 196 -17.14 -6.82 -9.16
CA GLU A 196 -18.22 -6.45 -10.09
C GLU A 196 -19.30 -7.53 -9.97
N ALA A 197 -20.57 -7.09 -9.79
CA ALA A 197 -21.71 -7.99 -9.76
C ALA A 197 -21.98 -8.56 -11.15
#